data_7347ba9ca32d64493951b46a36fbad6b
#
_entry.id   7347ba9ca32d64493951b46a36fbad6b
#
_cell.length_a   1.000
_cell.length_b   1.000
_cell.length_c   1.000
_cell.angle_alpha   90.00
_cell.angle_beta   90.00
_cell.angle_gamma   90.00
#
_symmetry.space_group_name_H-M   'P 1'
#
loop_
_entity.id
_entity.type
_entity.pdbx_description
1 polymer ?
#
loop_
_entity_poly.entity_id
_entity_poly.type
_entity_poly.pdbx_seq_one_letter_code
_entity_poly.pdbx_strand_id
1 'polypeptide(L)'
;MAITLYHVAWCPDCEVVRQKLAELQIDVEGVIVPDFRPMRKVVKDVSGQYYVPVLKDGDIVLTETDDILDYLDKTYGQKQIAGS
;
A
#
# COMPACT_ATOMS: atom_id res chain seq x y z
N MET A 1 14.85 1.58 -0.39
CA MET A 1 14.23 0.39 0.15
C MET A 1 12.82 0.27 -0.39
N ALA A 2 12.43 -0.95 -0.69
CA ALA A 2 11.14 -1.16 -1.33
C ALA A 2 9.99 -1.09 -0.33
N ILE A 3 8.91 -0.49 -0.77
CA ILE A 3 7.64 -0.51 -0.05
C ILE A 3 6.93 -1.81 -0.42
N THR A 4 6.27 -2.42 0.55
CA THR A 4 5.48 -3.62 0.29
C THR A 4 4.00 -3.27 0.34
N LEU A 5 3.25 -3.70 -0.67
CA LEU A 5 1.80 -3.51 -0.72
C LEU A 5 1.13 -4.88 -0.75
N TYR A 6 0.30 -5.15 0.25
CA TYR A 6 -0.53 -6.35 0.30
C TYR A 6 -1.88 -6.02 -0.31
N HIS A 7 -2.26 -6.72 -1.36
CA HIS A 7 -3.45 -6.34 -2.12
C HIS A 7 -4.08 -7.54 -2.83
N VAL A 8 -5.29 -7.31 -3.36
CA VAL A 8 -5.94 -8.26 -4.26
C VAL A 8 -6.25 -7.54 -5.56
N ALA A 9 -6.34 -8.31 -6.65
CA ALA A 9 -6.45 -7.71 -7.99
C ALA A 9 -7.76 -6.95 -8.20
N TRP A 10 -8.86 -7.46 -7.62
CA TRP A 10 -10.19 -6.89 -7.86
C TRP A 10 -10.58 -5.77 -6.89
N CYS A 11 -9.76 -5.47 -5.91
CA CYS A 11 -10.13 -4.51 -4.87
C CYS A 11 -9.99 -3.08 -5.38
N PRO A 12 -11.07 -2.28 -5.37
CA PRO A 12 -10.99 -0.88 -5.84
C PRO A 12 -10.05 -0.03 -5.00
N ASP A 13 -10.03 -0.22 -3.70
CA ASP A 13 -9.13 0.53 -2.82
C ASP A 13 -7.67 0.19 -3.10
N CYS A 14 -7.41 -1.09 -3.37
CA CYS A 14 -6.06 -1.50 -3.72
C CYS A 14 -5.63 -0.86 -5.04
N GLU A 15 -6.55 -0.77 -5.99
CA GLU A 15 -6.24 -0.15 -7.28
C GLU A 15 -5.88 1.32 -7.13
N VAL A 16 -6.60 2.05 -6.29
CA VAL A 16 -6.31 3.45 -6.02
C VAL A 16 -4.88 3.61 -5.50
N VAL A 17 -4.49 2.75 -4.58
CA VAL A 17 -3.13 2.78 -4.04
C VAL A 17 -2.10 2.42 -5.11
N ARG A 18 -2.38 1.40 -5.92
CA ARG A 18 -1.48 1.02 -7.01
C ARG A 18 -1.28 2.16 -7.99
N GLN A 19 -2.36 2.88 -8.33
CA GLN A 19 -2.27 4.02 -9.23
C GLN A 19 -1.42 5.14 -8.63
N LYS A 20 -1.59 5.39 -7.34
CA LYS A 20 -0.80 6.42 -6.67
C LYS A 20 0.69 6.07 -6.66
N LEU A 21 1.01 4.82 -6.41
CA LEU A 21 2.40 4.37 -6.43
C LEU A 21 3.01 4.52 -7.82
N ALA A 22 2.25 4.19 -8.86
CA ALA A 22 2.72 4.34 -10.23
C ALA A 22 2.89 5.82 -10.60
N GLU A 23 1.95 6.66 -10.18
CA GLU A 23 1.99 8.08 -10.44
C GLU A 23 3.23 8.72 -9.83
N LEU A 24 3.59 8.32 -8.63
CA LEU A 24 4.76 8.83 -7.93
C LEU A 24 6.05 8.11 -8.32
N GLN A 25 5.96 7.11 -9.18
CA GLN A 25 7.11 6.33 -9.66
C GLN A 25 7.88 5.68 -8.51
N ILE A 26 7.13 5.11 -7.56
CA ILE A 26 7.70 4.46 -6.39
C ILE A 26 7.86 2.97 -6.66
N ASP A 27 9.05 2.44 -6.37
CA ASP A 27 9.27 0.99 -6.39
C ASP A 27 8.46 0.35 -5.28
N VAL A 28 7.67 -0.66 -5.64
CA VAL A 28 6.83 -1.34 -4.67
C VAL A 28 6.88 -2.84 -4.94
N GLU A 29 6.95 -3.60 -3.87
CA GLU A 29 6.80 -5.05 -3.95
C GLU A 29 5.34 -5.39 -3.68
N GLY A 30 4.66 -5.89 -4.70
CA GLY A 30 3.26 -6.27 -4.57
C GLY A 30 3.12 -7.70 -4.10
N VAL A 31 2.34 -7.91 -3.05
CA VAL A 31 2.05 -9.24 -2.54
C VAL A 31 0.55 -9.47 -2.69
N ILE A 32 0.19 -10.36 -3.62
CA ILE A 32 -1.21 -10.74 -3.84
C ILE A 32 -1.60 -11.71 -2.73
N VAL A 33 -2.69 -11.40 -2.04
CA VAL A 33 -3.17 -12.24 -0.95
C VAL A 33 -4.48 -12.93 -1.37
N PRO A 34 -4.88 -14.00 -0.66
CA PRO A 34 -6.12 -14.70 -1.00
C PRO A 34 -7.35 -13.79 -0.89
N ASP A 35 -8.36 -14.07 -1.71
CA ASP A 35 -9.61 -13.32 -1.67
C ASP A 35 -10.37 -13.56 -0.38
N PHE A 36 -10.28 -14.77 0.16
CA PHE A 36 -10.97 -15.13 1.38
C PHE A 36 -10.20 -14.63 2.59
N ARG A 37 -10.78 -13.69 3.32
CA ARG A 37 -10.09 -12.97 4.40
C ARG A 37 -9.41 -13.87 5.44
N PRO A 38 -10.06 -14.93 5.98
CA PRO A 38 -9.40 -15.76 6.97
C PRO A 38 -8.13 -16.43 6.48
N MET A 39 -7.92 -16.50 5.16
CA MET A 39 -6.72 -17.09 4.58
C MET A 39 -5.59 -16.08 4.39
N ARG A 40 -5.80 -14.82 4.75
CA ARG A 40 -4.79 -13.76 4.58
C ARG A 40 -3.88 -13.68 5.80
N LYS A 41 -3.21 -14.77 6.09
CA LYS A 41 -2.40 -14.87 7.29
C LYS A 41 -1.25 -13.86 7.31
N VAL A 42 -0.64 -13.63 6.16
CA VAL A 42 0.46 -12.67 6.06
C VAL A 42 -0.01 -11.25 6.39
N VAL A 43 -1.22 -10.90 5.97
CA VAL A 43 -1.79 -9.58 6.27
C VAL A 43 -2.04 -9.45 7.77
N LYS A 44 -2.57 -10.49 8.38
CA LYS A 44 -2.83 -10.51 9.81
C LYS A 44 -1.52 -10.36 10.59
N ASP A 45 -0.48 -11.03 10.16
CA ASP A 45 0.82 -10.97 10.84
C ASP A 45 1.42 -9.57 10.75
N VAL A 46 1.24 -8.88 9.63
CA VAL A 46 1.82 -7.56 9.40
C VAL A 46 0.99 -6.46 10.07
N SER A 47 -0.32 -6.52 9.95
CA SER A 47 -1.19 -5.40 10.31
C SER A 47 -2.13 -5.66 11.48
N GLY A 48 -2.26 -6.91 11.89
CA GLY A 48 -3.20 -7.28 12.95
C GLY A 48 -4.64 -7.44 12.47
N GLN A 49 -4.88 -7.34 11.18
CA GLN A 49 -6.21 -7.47 10.60
C GLN A 49 -6.13 -8.23 9.27
N TYR A 50 -7.29 -8.52 8.68
CA TYR A 50 -7.37 -9.30 7.45
C TYR A 50 -7.74 -8.46 6.23
N TYR A 51 -7.87 -7.16 6.36
CA TYR A 51 -8.31 -6.29 5.27
C TYR A 51 -7.13 -5.79 4.45
N VAL A 52 -7.39 -5.52 3.18
CA VAL A 52 -6.43 -4.90 2.27
C VAL A 52 -7.05 -3.60 1.74
N PRO A 53 -6.26 -2.64 1.27
CA PRO A 53 -4.80 -2.68 1.12
C PRO A 53 -4.06 -2.46 2.43
N VAL A 54 -2.86 -3.02 2.52
CA VAL A 54 -1.94 -2.74 3.63
C VAL A 54 -0.61 -2.34 3.03
N LEU A 55 -0.12 -1.18 3.43
CA LEU A 55 1.18 -0.68 2.98
C LEU A 55 2.18 -0.78 4.11
N LYS A 56 3.34 -1.35 3.81
CA LYS A 56 4.43 -1.43 4.78
C LYS A 56 5.66 -0.75 4.21
N ASP A 57 6.16 0.23 4.94
CA ASP A 57 7.39 0.96 4.56
C ASP A 57 8.31 0.99 5.78
N GLY A 58 9.26 0.07 5.81
CA GLY A 58 10.11 -0.12 6.98
C GLY A 58 9.27 -0.54 8.18
N ASP A 59 9.26 0.28 9.22
CA ASP A 59 8.47 0.02 10.43
C ASP A 59 7.06 0.61 10.35
N ILE A 60 6.76 1.35 9.30
CA ILE A 60 5.46 1.98 9.14
C ILE A 60 4.50 0.99 8.47
N VAL A 61 3.34 0.77 9.10
CA VAL A 61 2.29 -0.09 8.56
C VAL A 61 1.01 0.72 8.54
N LEU A 62 0.41 0.87 7.36
CA LEU A 62 -0.81 1.63 7.17
C LEU A 62 -1.88 0.72 6.60
N THR A 63 -3.09 0.82 7.14
CA THR A 63 -4.18 -0.08 6.79
C THR A 63 -5.38 0.63 6.17
N GLU A 64 -5.45 1.96 6.28
CA GLU A 64 -6.54 2.74 5.73
C GLU A 64 -6.11 3.36 4.42
N THR A 65 -6.96 3.28 3.40
CA THR A 65 -6.65 3.80 2.07
C THR A 65 -6.29 5.28 2.11
N ASP A 66 -7.08 6.09 2.81
CA ASP A 66 -6.82 7.52 2.89
C ASP A 66 -5.49 7.82 3.57
N ASP A 67 -5.16 7.07 4.60
CA ASP A 67 -3.89 7.24 5.31
C ASP A 67 -2.72 6.86 4.41
N ILE A 68 -2.88 5.80 3.62
CA ILE A 68 -1.85 5.38 2.68
C ILE A 68 -1.59 6.45 1.65
N LEU A 69 -2.67 6.98 1.05
CA LEU A 69 -2.53 8.02 0.03
C LEU A 69 -1.88 9.28 0.59
N ASP A 70 -2.29 9.68 1.78
CA ASP A 70 -1.73 10.85 2.44
C ASP A 70 -0.25 10.66 2.76
N TYR A 71 0.09 9.49 3.28
CA TYR A 71 1.49 9.17 3.58
C TYR A 71 2.35 9.22 2.32
N LEU A 72 1.86 8.64 1.23
CA LEU A 72 2.61 8.63 -0.03
C LEU A 72 2.81 10.05 -0.57
N ASP A 73 1.78 10.87 -0.51
CA ASP A 73 1.90 12.26 -0.95
C ASP A 73 2.91 13.04 -0.12
N LYS A 74 2.85 12.89 1.19
CA LYS A 74 3.73 13.66 2.08
C LYS A 74 5.16 13.17 2.03
N THR A 75 5.35 11.88 1.87
CA THR A 75 6.68 11.29 1.94
C THR A 75 7.39 11.32 0.60
N TYR A 76 6.67 11.06 -0.50
CA TYR A 76 7.26 10.90 -1.82
C TYR A 76 6.79 11.94 -2.83
N GLY A 77 5.58 12.47 -2.65
CA GLY A 77 5.04 13.44 -3.60
C GLY A 77 5.77 14.76 -3.60
N GLN A 78 6.34 15.14 -2.48
CA GLN A 78 7.03 16.43 -2.36
C GLN A 78 8.22 16.53 -3.31
N LYS A 79 8.84 15.41 -3.63
CA LYS A 79 9.96 15.42 -4.56
C LYS A 79 9.53 15.88 -5.94
N GLN A 80 8.36 15.48 -6.37
CA GLN A 80 7.85 15.86 -7.68
C GLN A 80 7.43 17.32 -7.71
N ILE A 81 6.82 17.78 -6.63
CA ILE A 81 6.42 19.17 -6.52
C ILE A 81 7.65 20.07 -6.53
N ALA A 82 8.68 19.69 -5.83
CA ALA A 82 9.91 20.46 -5.76
C ALA A 82 10.62 20.53 -7.10
N GLY A 83 10.41 19.53 -7.94
CA GLY A 83 11.01 19.49 -9.25
C GLY A 83 10.23 20.22 -10.33
N SER A 84 9.05 20.70 -10.01
CA SER A 84 8.20 21.33 -11.02
C SER A 84 8.31 22.84 -11.02
#